data_17568ac3d8e1a7f69459e248627fbb03
#
_entry.id   17568ac3d8e1a7f69459e248627fbb03
#
_cell.length_a   1.000
_cell.length_b   1.000
_cell.length_c   1.000
_cell.angle_alpha   90.00
_cell.angle_beta   90.00
_cell.angle_gamma   90.00
#
_symmetry.space_group_name_H-M   'P 1'
#
loop_
_entity.id
_entity.type
_entity.pdbx_description
1 polymer ?
#
loop_
_entity_poly.entity_id
_entity_poly.type
_entity_poly.pdbx_seq_one_letter_code
_entity_poly.pdbx_strand_id
1 'polypeptide(L)'
;MEHLHHNGVLVPPRYEGKGLTIKLKEKRIKLTPEQEEMALAWAKKVGTPYVEDRVFAKNFHRDFSKKLGIKVKPGDIDYSEILSFVEKERSRKAILSREERTQLAAQKKAQKDRYGFAWVDGVHMEVANSAVEPNSIFMGRGKHPLRGRWKEGPREGDIELNLSPDAPKPLGNWKAIFWQPETMWIARWQDKLTGKTKYVWFSDSSIIKQRKDIEKFDKARELRKNLTRVRRHIWKNLEADDLRRRKTATVCFLIDKLKVRVGDEKEPDEADTVGASTLRPEHIRYNGDNSVTFNFLGKDSVPHVFRVELPDEVSRNLKEFASNARSTLFDGVSSKHVNEFLDEVMTGLSAKVFRTYYASEAVETKLEKTPVKREDPEYRKKHIASIGNLEAAKICNHRRTISKTWKSSLKKKEARLKALKDRAKGAQDKLRQKAKEQEERHKERLWKQEEKLKIIEKKLEAYQRRLMDKKQLGKSPRALNGRVRL
;
A
#
# COMPACT_ATOMS: atom_id res chain seq x y z
N MET A 1 10.91 -0.34 -24.92
CA MET A 1 10.18 -1.53 -25.41
C MET A 1 10.07 -1.39 -26.90
N GLU A 2 10.43 -2.41 -27.65
CA GLU A 2 10.29 -2.40 -29.12
C GLU A 2 8.93 -2.95 -29.54
N HIS A 3 8.42 -3.91 -28.77
CA HIS A 3 7.13 -4.54 -29.03
C HIS A 3 6.34 -4.74 -27.74
N LEU A 4 5.03 -4.40 -27.76
CA LEU A 4 4.09 -4.61 -26.65
C LEU A 4 2.74 -5.12 -27.20
N HIS A 5 2.34 -6.29 -26.72
CA HIS A 5 1.05 -6.89 -26.99
C HIS A 5 0.35 -7.35 -25.70
N HIS A 6 -0.96 -7.12 -25.60
CA HIS A 6 -1.81 -7.60 -24.52
C HIS A 6 -3.28 -7.61 -24.93
N ASN A 7 -4.13 -8.29 -24.19
CA ASN A 7 -5.57 -8.43 -24.50
C ASN A 7 -6.45 -7.29 -23.92
N GLY A 8 -5.88 -6.11 -23.65
CA GLY A 8 -6.59 -5.03 -22.98
C GLY A 8 -6.67 -5.25 -21.47
N VAL A 9 -7.72 -4.75 -20.85
CA VAL A 9 -7.99 -4.87 -19.42
C VAL A 9 -9.42 -5.34 -19.17
N LEU A 10 -9.65 -6.02 -18.06
CA LEU A 10 -10.98 -6.46 -17.67
C LEU A 10 -11.80 -5.26 -17.17
N VAL A 11 -12.83 -4.90 -17.89
CA VAL A 11 -13.83 -3.91 -17.47
C VAL A 11 -15.00 -4.65 -16.81
N PRO A 12 -15.35 -4.32 -15.55
CA PRO A 12 -16.49 -4.95 -14.88
C PRO A 12 -17.78 -4.71 -15.66
N PRO A 13 -18.68 -5.73 -15.77
CA PRO A 13 -19.98 -5.55 -16.40
C PRO A 13 -20.80 -4.49 -15.66
N ARG A 14 -21.78 -3.93 -16.34
CA ARG A 14 -22.77 -3.04 -15.68
C ARG A 14 -23.54 -3.84 -14.64
N TYR A 15 -23.86 -3.16 -13.54
CA TYR A 15 -24.74 -3.76 -12.55
C TYR A 15 -26.14 -3.97 -13.13
N GLU A 16 -26.62 -5.20 -13.04
CA GLU A 16 -27.98 -5.57 -13.37
C GLU A 16 -28.84 -5.50 -12.10
N GLY A 17 -29.89 -4.68 -12.12
CA GLY A 17 -30.79 -4.50 -10.98
C GLY A 17 -31.39 -5.82 -10.50
N LYS A 18 -31.63 -5.93 -9.21
CA LYS A 18 -32.34 -7.06 -8.57
C LYS A 18 -33.79 -6.69 -8.22
N GLY A 19 -34.21 -5.47 -8.53
CA GLY A 19 -35.54 -4.96 -8.24
C GLY A 19 -35.74 -4.58 -6.77
N LEU A 20 -34.67 -4.26 -6.06
CA LEU A 20 -34.71 -3.91 -4.64
C LEU A 20 -35.35 -2.55 -4.44
N THR A 21 -35.91 -2.35 -3.24
CA THR A 21 -36.58 -1.10 -2.84
C THR A 21 -35.95 -0.53 -1.58
N ILE A 22 -36.18 0.76 -1.36
CA ILE A 22 -35.94 1.46 -0.11
C ILE A 22 -37.24 2.06 0.39
N LYS A 23 -37.32 2.38 1.69
CA LYS A 23 -38.41 3.18 2.23
C LYS A 23 -37.90 4.57 2.56
N LEU A 24 -38.59 5.59 2.07
CA LEU A 24 -38.36 6.99 2.41
C LEU A 24 -39.58 7.45 3.20
N LYS A 25 -39.42 7.61 4.51
CA LYS A 25 -40.55 7.72 5.47
C LYS A 25 -41.44 6.50 5.30
N GLU A 26 -42.71 6.64 4.96
CA GLU A 26 -43.64 5.53 4.75
C GLU A 26 -43.74 5.07 3.26
N LYS A 27 -43.15 5.84 2.34
CA LYS A 27 -43.25 5.54 0.90
C LYS A 27 -42.16 4.56 0.47
N ARG A 28 -42.59 3.47 -0.15
CA ARG A 28 -41.66 2.50 -0.78
C ARG A 28 -41.29 2.98 -2.19
N ILE A 29 -39.99 3.00 -2.48
CA ILE A 29 -39.42 3.46 -3.75
C ILE A 29 -38.68 2.29 -4.39
N LYS A 30 -39.05 1.90 -5.58
CA LYS A 30 -38.33 0.94 -6.41
C LYS A 30 -37.13 1.63 -7.03
N LEU A 31 -35.95 1.03 -6.90
CA LEU A 31 -34.71 1.61 -7.36
C LEU A 31 -34.43 1.24 -8.83
N THR A 32 -33.86 2.16 -9.57
CA THR A 32 -33.20 1.84 -10.85
C THR A 32 -31.91 1.05 -10.59
N PRO A 33 -31.36 0.31 -11.58
CA PRO A 33 -30.12 -0.44 -11.39
C PRO A 33 -28.97 0.41 -10.79
N GLU A 34 -28.78 1.63 -11.25
CA GLU A 34 -27.74 2.52 -10.71
C GLU A 34 -28.00 2.94 -9.27
N GLN A 35 -29.23 3.28 -8.93
CA GLN A 35 -29.64 3.64 -7.57
C GLN A 35 -29.48 2.45 -6.63
N GLU A 36 -29.84 1.26 -7.11
CA GLU A 36 -29.70 0.01 -6.37
C GLU A 36 -28.23 -0.34 -6.11
N GLU A 37 -27.34 -0.17 -7.11
CA GLU A 37 -25.90 -0.37 -6.94
C GLU A 37 -25.32 0.55 -5.85
N MET A 38 -25.72 1.83 -5.84
CA MET A 38 -25.34 2.79 -4.80
C MET A 38 -25.85 2.37 -3.42
N ALA A 39 -27.11 2.00 -3.31
CA ALA A 39 -27.71 1.58 -2.04
C ALA A 39 -27.07 0.30 -1.50
N LEU A 40 -26.75 -0.68 -2.36
CA LEU A 40 -25.99 -1.88 -2.00
C LEU A 40 -24.57 -1.56 -1.55
N ALA A 41 -23.90 -0.62 -2.22
CA ALA A 41 -22.56 -0.18 -1.82
C ALA A 41 -22.59 0.46 -0.42
N TRP A 42 -23.62 1.25 -0.10
CA TRP A 42 -23.85 1.82 1.23
C TRP A 42 -24.14 0.74 2.26
N ALA A 43 -25.09 -0.14 2.00
CA ALA A 43 -25.49 -1.22 2.91
C ALA A 43 -24.29 -2.13 3.29
N LYS A 44 -23.38 -2.40 2.36
CA LYS A 44 -22.13 -3.12 2.65
C LYS A 44 -21.21 -2.39 3.64
N LYS A 45 -21.40 -1.09 3.89
CA LYS A 45 -20.62 -0.29 4.85
C LYS A 45 -21.31 -0.12 6.20
N VAL A 46 -22.59 -0.43 6.31
CA VAL A 46 -23.31 -0.40 7.59
C VAL A 46 -22.64 -1.33 8.59
N GLY A 47 -22.53 -0.89 9.85
CA GLY A 47 -21.76 -1.55 10.90
C GLY A 47 -20.24 -1.36 10.79
N THR A 48 -19.78 -0.42 9.98
CA THR A 48 -18.38 0.00 9.92
C THR A 48 -18.24 1.47 10.34
N PRO A 49 -17.06 1.93 10.80
CA PRO A 49 -16.85 3.34 11.17
C PRO A 49 -17.08 4.35 10.04
N TYR A 50 -17.20 3.90 8.81
CA TYR A 50 -17.41 4.80 7.66
C TYR A 50 -18.79 5.45 7.67
N VAL A 51 -19.84 4.71 8.03
CA VAL A 51 -21.21 5.25 8.07
C VAL A 51 -21.43 6.20 9.25
N GLU A 52 -20.61 6.09 10.29
CA GLU A 52 -20.59 6.97 11.46
C GLU A 52 -19.88 8.31 11.17
N ASP A 53 -19.04 8.34 10.14
CA ASP A 53 -18.35 9.55 9.72
C ASP A 53 -19.30 10.51 9.01
N ARG A 54 -19.50 11.70 9.61
CA ARG A 54 -20.44 12.71 9.12
C ARG A 54 -20.15 13.17 7.70
N VAL A 55 -18.85 13.33 7.32
CA VAL A 55 -18.45 13.76 5.98
C VAL A 55 -18.77 12.67 4.97
N PHE A 56 -18.45 11.42 5.30
CA PHE A 56 -18.72 10.26 4.46
C PHE A 56 -20.22 10.10 4.21
N ALA A 57 -21.02 10.11 5.26
CA ALA A 57 -22.48 9.98 5.16
C ALA A 57 -23.11 11.14 4.38
N LYS A 58 -22.71 12.39 4.68
CA LYS A 58 -23.19 13.58 3.97
C LYS A 58 -22.89 13.53 2.48
N ASN A 59 -21.66 13.19 2.11
CA ASN A 59 -21.23 13.11 0.73
C ASN A 59 -21.99 12.01 -0.04
N PHE A 60 -22.14 10.83 0.56
CA PHE A 60 -22.91 9.74 -0.06
C PHE A 60 -24.36 10.15 -0.29
N HIS A 61 -25.05 10.63 0.73
CA HIS A 61 -26.48 10.97 0.61
C HIS A 61 -26.72 12.16 -0.32
N ARG A 62 -25.77 13.08 -0.46
CA ARG A 62 -25.80 14.13 -1.48
C ARG A 62 -25.80 13.54 -2.88
N ASP A 63 -24.87 12.63 -3.19
CA ASP A 63 -24.78 12.01 -4.52
C ASP A 63 -25.96 11.06 -4.77
N PHE A 64 -26.40 10.36 -3.75
CA PHE A 64 -27.57 9.49 -3.82
C PHE A 64 -28.87 10.27 -4.03
N SER A 65 -29.05 11.41 -3.33
CA SER A 65 -30.16 12.35 -3.55
C SER A 65 -30.23 12.81 -5.01
N LYS A 66 -29.08 13.16 -5.60
CA LYS A 66 -29.00 13.56 -7.00
C LYS A 66 -29.47 12.47 -7.96
N LYS A 67 -29.06 11.22 -7.69
CA LYS A 67 -29.47 10.06 -8.51
C LYS A 67 -30.95 9.67 -8.29
N LEU A 68 -31.48 9.84 -7.06
CA LEU A 68 -32.90 9.59 -6.76
C LEU A 68 -33.84 10.68 -7.31
N GLY A 69 -33.32 11.88 -7.59
CA GLY A 69 -34.15 13.06 -7.89
C GLY A 69 -34.90 13.63 -6.67
N ILE A 70 -34.61 13.13 -5.46
CA ILE A 70 -35.27 13.51 -4.20
C ILE A 70 -34.19 13.82 -3.18
N LYS A 71 -34.30 14.96 -2.47
CA LYS A 71 -33.35 15.34 -1.41
C LYS A 71 -33.55 14.46 -0.18
N VAL A 72 -32.53 13.67 0.18
CA VAL A 72 -32.53 12.80 1.35
C VAL A 72 -31.33 13.10 2.24
N LYS A 73 -31.52 12.96 3.57
CA LYS A 73 -30.47 13.07 4.58
C LYS A 73 -30.07 11.69 5.10
N PRO A 74 -28.89 11.56 5.74
CA PRO A 74 -28.58 10.39 6.54
C PRO A 74 -29.70 10.16 7.58
N GLY A 75 -30.26 8.96 7.61
CA GLY A 75 -31.38 8.61 8.51
C GLY A 75 -32.78 8.73 7.91
N ASP A 76 -32.98 9.44 6.79
CA ASP A 76 -34.28 9.53 6.14
C ASP A 76 -34.72 8.22 5.43
N ILE A 77 -33.73 7.36 5.12
CA ILE A 77 -33.93 6.15 4.33
C ILE A 77 -33.83 4.91 5.19
N ASP A 78 -34.83 4.08 5.11
CA ASP A 78 -34.79 2.72 5.61
C ASP A 78 -34.22 1.78 4.54
N TYR A 79 -33.02 1.24 4.81
CA TYR A 79 -32.30 0.28 3.98
C TYR A 79 -32.56 -1.19 4.38
N SER A 80 -33.54 -1.50 5.22
CA SER A 80 -33.72 -2.83 5.81
C SER A 80 -33.80 -3.96 4.76
N GLU A 81 -34.51 -3.74 3.66
CA GLU A 81 -34.62 -4.71 2.57
C GLU A 81 -33.24 -4.97 1.92
N ILE A 82 -32.50 -3.90 1.65
CA ILE A 82 -31.14 -3.99 1.06
C ILE A 82 -30.17 -4.65 2.02
N LEU A 83 -30.25 -4.33 3.31
CA LEU A 83 -29.42 -4.97 4.35
C LEU A 83 -29.71 -6.47 4.43
N SER A 84 -30.99 -6.85 4.43
CA SER A 84 -31.38 -8.26 4.39
C SER A 84 -30.84 -9.00 3.16
N PHE A 85 -30.92 -8.37 2.00
CA PHE A 85 -30.33 -8.92 0.78
C PHE A 85 -28.81 -9.11 0.89
N VAL A 86 -28.11 -8.08 1.39
CA VAL A 86 -26.62 -8.16 1.60
C VAL A 86 -26.27 -9.28 2.56
N GLU A 87 -27.04 -9.48 3.63
CA GLU A 87 -26.78 -10.54 4.60
C GLU A 87 -27.04 -11.94 4.01
N LYS A 88 -28.12 -12.11 3.25
CA LYS A 88 -28.39 -13.34 2.50
C LYS A 88 -27.25 -13.69 1.53
N GLU A 89 -26.74 -12.70 0.80
CA GLU A 89 -25.61 -12.89 -0.11
C GLU A 89 -24.30 -13.25 0.64
N ARG A 90 -24.06 -12.66 1.81
CA ARG A 90 -22.91 -13.01 2.67
C ARG A 90 -23.02 -14.45 3.17
N SER A 91 -24.19 -14.82 3.67
CA SER A 91 -24.45 -16.17 4.16
C SER A 91 -24.30 -17.21 3.04
N ARG A 92 -24.86 -16.95 1.85
CA ARG A 92 -24.70 -17.82 0.69
C ARG A 92 -23.21 -18.00 0.34
N LYS A 93 -22.42 -16.91 0.30
CA LYS A 93 -20.98 -17.01 0.01
C LYS A 93 -20.19 -17.78 1.07
N ALA A 94 -20.65 -17.78 2.33
CA ALA A 94 -20.00 -18.52 3.41
C ALA A 94 -20.17 -20.04 3.28
N ILE A 95 -21.30 -20.50 2.72
CA ILE A 95 -21.68 -21.91 2.61
C ILE A 95 -21.45 -22.51 1.21
N LEU A 96 -20.76 -21.80 0.31
CA LEU A 96 -20.43 -22.32 -1.03
C LEU A 96 -19.83 -23.72 -0.96
N SER A 97 -20.29 -24.62 -1.80
CA SER A 97 -19.75 -25.96 -1.95
C SER A 97 -18.29 -25.94 -2.46
N ARG A 98 -17.64 -27.09 -2.40
CA ARG A 98 -16.28 -27.24 -2.94
C ARG A 98 -16.28 -27.03 -4.46
N GLU A 99 -17.28 -27.55 -5.14
CA GLU A 99 -17.47 -27.44 -6.60
C GLU A 99 -17.66 -25.99 -7.02
N GLU A 100 -18.58 -25.25 -6.37
CA GLU A 100 -18.81 -23.82 -6.64
C GLU A 100 -17.54 -22.98 -6.41
N ARG A 101 -16.77 -23.25 -5.34
CA ARG A 101 -15.48 -22.58 -5.09
C ARG A 101 -14.46 -22.88 -6.19
N THR A 102 -14.42 -24.11 -6.67
CA THR A 102 -13.53 -24.52 -7.76
C THR A 102 -13.91 -23.85 -9.06
N GLN A 103 -15.21 -23.77 -9.40
CA GLN A 103 -15.70 -23.06 -10.59
C GLN A 103 -15.36 -21.56 -10.53
N LEU A 104 -15.60 -20.90 -9.40
CA LEU A 104 -15.23 -19.49 -9.20
C LEU A 104 -13.73 -19.27 -9.31
N ALA A 105 -12.93 -20.19 -8.81
CA ALA A 105 -11.47 -20.14 -8.94
C ALA A 105 -11.02 -20.32 -10.39
N ALA A 106 -11.65 -21.24 -11.14
CA ALA A 106 -11.40 -21.44 -12.57
C ALA A 106 -11.76 -20.21 -13.40
N GLN A 107 -12.92 -19.58 -13.14
CA GLN A 107 -13.32 -18.33 -13.80
C GLN A 107 -12.31 -17.20 -13.55
N LYS A 108 -11.88 -17.00 -12.29
CA LYS A 108 -10.88 -16.00 -11.95
C LYS A 108 -9.53 -16.29 -12.60
N LYS A 109 -9.16 -17.57 -12.70
CA LYS A 109 -7.94 -17.98 -13.39
C LYS A 109 -8.03 -17.67 -14.88
N ALA A 110 -9.14 -18.03 -15.55
CA ALA A 110 -9.33 -17.72 -16.97
C ALA A 110 -9.29 -16.20 -17.25
N GLN A 111 -9.88 -15.38 -16.37
CA GLN A 111 -9.78 -13.91 -16.47
C GLN A 111 -8.33 -13.43 -16.28
N LYS A 112 -7.59 -14.00 -15.33
CA LYS A 112 -6.18 -13.68 -15.11
C LYS A 112 -5.32 -14.13 -16.31
N ASP A 113 -5.56 -15.31 -16.83
CA ASP A 113 -4.83 -15.84 -18.00
C ASP A 113 -5.07 -14.97 -19.25
N ARG A 114 -6.27 -14.40 -19.40
CA ARG A 114 -6.59 -13.51 -20.52
C ARG A 114 -6.05 -12.09 -20.38
N TYR A 115 -6.20 -11.47 -19.21
CA TYR A 115 -5.89 -10.04 -19.01
C TYR A 115 -4.71 -9.76 -18.08
N GLY A 116 -4.21 -10.78 -17.38
CA GLY A 116 -3.18 -10.64 -16.35
C GLY A 116 -1.76 -10.61 -16.87
N PHE A 117 -1.58 -10.65 -18.18
CA PHE A 117 -0.27 -10.74 -18.80
C PHE A 117 -0.17 -9.85 -20.06
N ALA A 118 1.06 -9.47 -20.37
CA ALA A 118 1.44 -8.79 -21.59
C ALA A 118 2.72 -9.41 -22.15
N TRP A 119 2.89 -9.36 -23.46
CA TRP A 119 4.11 -9.74 -24.16
C TRP A 119 4.92 -8.48 -24.45
N VAL A 120 6.16 -8.46 -24.00
CA VAL A 120 7.10 -7.34 -24.22
C VAL A 120 8.37 -7.89 -24.80
N ASP A 121 8.72 -7.49 -26.01
CA ASP A 121 9.93 -7.91 -26.71
C ASP A 121 10.11 -9.45 -26.66
N GLY A 122 9.02 -10.19 -26.93
CA GLY A 122 8.96 -11.65 -26.89
C GLY A 122 8.89 -12.29 -25.49
N VAL A 123 8.93 -11.50 -24.40
CA VAL A 123 8.89 -12.00 -23.03
C VAL A 123 7.49 -11.85 -22.43
N HIS A 124 6.96 -12.93 -21.86
CA HIS A 124 5.67 -12.95 -21.16
C HIS A 124 5.81 -12.35 -19.76
N MET A 125 5.12 -11.23 -19.50
CA MET A 125 5.21 -10.47 -18.25
C MET A 125 3.86 -10.31 -17.58
N GLU A 126 3.83 -10.46 -16.25
CA GLU A 126 2.62 -10.27 -15.45
C GLU A 126 2.26 -8.78 -15.32
N VAL A 127 0.96 -8.48 -15.38
CA VAL A 127 0.38 -7.16 -15.16
C VAL A 127 -0.03 -7.03 -13.69
N ALA A 128 0.21 -5.87 -13.08
CA ALA A 128 -0.03 -5.66 -11.64
C ALA A 128 -1.51 -5.73 -11.26
N ASN A 129 -2.37 -5.17 -12.11
CA ASN A 129 -3.82 -5.17 -11.93
C ASN A 129 -4.48 -5.22 -13.30
N SER A 130 -5.02 -6.36 -13.65
CA SER A 130 -5.65 -6.60 -14.95
C SER A 130 -7.10 -6.12 -15.06
N ALA A 131 -7.72 -5.73 -13.95
CA ALA A 131 -9.09 -5.22 -13.91
C ALA A 131 -9.12 -3.75 -13.54
N VAL A 132 -9.95 -2.97 -14.23
CA VAL A 132 -10.25 -1.61 -13.83
C VAL A 132 -11.20 -1.59 -12.63
N GLU A 133 -11.25 -0.46 -11.92
CA GLU A 133 -12.08 -0.34 -10.74
C GLU A 133 -13.57 -0.30 -11.08
N PRO A 134 -14.42 -1.04 -10.33
CA PRO A 134 -15.87 -0.96 -10.48
C PRO A 134 -16.42 0.34 -9.90
N ASN A 135 -17.70 0.62 -10.16
CA ASN A 135 -18.44 1.64 -9.42
C ASN A 135 -18.34 1.39 -7.91
N SER A 136 -18.12 2.44 -7.14
CA SER A 136 -17.90 2.30 -5.70
C SER A 136 -18.10 3.61 -4.95
N ILE A 137 -18.20 3.54 -3.62
CA ILE A 137 -18.10 4.70 -2.75
C ILE A 137 -16.61 4.99 -2.54
N PHE A 138 -16.18 6.22 -2.78
CA PHE A 138 -14.80 6.63 -2.55
C PHE A 138 -14.48 6.65 -1.05
N MET A 139 -13.57 5.76 -0.65
CA MET A 139 -13.29 5.55 0.77
C MET A 139 -12.47 6.69 1.39
N GLY A 140 -11.56 7.32 0.63
CA GLY A 140 -10.65 8.34 1.11
C GLY A 140 -9.82 7.90 2.32
N ARG A 141 -8.61 8.36 2.47
CA ARG A 141 -7.79 8.11 3.66
C ARG A 141 -7.82 9.32 4.58
N GLY A 142 -7.79 9.10 5.89
CA GLY A 142 -7.86 10.17 6.89
C GLY A 142 -9.10 11.03 6.71
N LYS A 143 -8.93 12.35 6.77
CA LYS A 143 -9.99 13.36 6.60
C LYS A 143 -10.15 13.81 5.14
N HIS A 144 -9.99 12.90 4.17
CA HIS A 144 -10.10 13.25 2.76
C HIS A 144 -11.47 13.89 2.45
N PRO A 145 -11.54 15.09 1.80
CA PRO A 145 -12.80 15.82 1.62
C PRO A 145 -13.81 15.11 0.72
N LEU A 146 -13.34 14.32 -0.25
CA LEU A 146 -14.21 13.55 -1.17
C LEU A 146 -14.66 12.19 -0.63
N ARG A 147 -14.29 11.81 0.61
CA ARG A 147 -14.71 10.53 1.17
C ARG A 147 -16.23 10.42 1.23
N GLY A 148 -16.76 9.26 0.87
CA GLY A 148 -18.19 9.04 0.78
C GLY A 148 -18.83 9.43 -0.57
N ARG A 149 -18.11 10.11 -1.47
CA ARG A 149 -18.60 10.42 -2.82
C ARG A 149 -18.80 9.15 -3.63
N TRP A 150 -19.82 9.14 -4.49
CA TRP A 150 -19.98 8.10 -5.48
C TRP A 150 -18.91 8.25 -6.57
N LYS A 151 -18.26 7.15 -6.90
CA LYS A 151 -17.22 7.07 -7.90
C LYS A 151 -17.63 6.06 -8.97
N GLU A 152 -17.84 6.55 -10.17
CA GLU A 152 -18.10 5.71 -11.33
C GLU A 152 -16.79 5.13 -11.87
N GLY A 153 -16.77 3.81 -12.09
CA GLY A 153 -15.66 3.14 -12.74
C GLY A 153 -15.61 3.48 -14.25
N PRO A 154 -14.44 3.36 -14.88
CA PRO A 154 -14.30 3.59 -16.31
C PRO A 154 -15.01 2.50 -17.11
N ARG A 155 -15.46 2.87 -18.31
CA ARG A 155 -15.93 1.98 -19.35
C ARG A 155 -14.87 1.82 -20.42
N GLU A 156 -15.02 0.89 -21.35
CA GLU A 156 -14.05 0.72 -22.44
C GLU A 156 -13.77 2.03 -23.18
N GLY A 157 -14.83 2.80 -23.50
CA GLY A 157 -14.72 4.11 -24.16
C GLY A 157 -14.08 5.23 -23.32
N ASP A 158 -13.72 4.98 -22.05
CA ASP A 158 -12.95 5.90 -21.21
C ASP A 158 -11.46 5.53 -21.17
N ILE A 159 -11.10 4.32 -21.68
CA ILE A 159 -9.78 3.70 -21.47
C ILE A 159 -8.91 3.83 -22.71
N GLU A 160 -7.71 4.29 -22.52
CA GLU A 160 -6.65 4.32 -23.52
C GLU A 160 -5.70 3.15 -23.28
N LEU A 161 -5.31 2.46 -24.36
CA LEU A 161 -4.39 1.32 -24.33
C LEU A 161 -3.03 1.71 -24.92
N ASN A 162 -1.95 1.09 -24.45
CA ASN A 162 -0.61 1.20 -25.03
C ASN A 162 -0.27 -0.13 -25.72
N LEU A 163 -0.17 -0.12 -27.04
CA LEU A 163 0.11 -1.28 -27.88
C LEU A 163 1.02 -0.91 -29.04
N SER A 164 1.88 -1.83 -29.46
CA SER A 164 2.66 -1.68 -30.68
C SER A 164 1.76 -1.59 -31.91
N PRO A 165 2.16 -0.86 -32.97
CA PRO A 165 1.36 -0.70 -34.17
C PRO A 165 1.01 -2.00 -34.87
N ASP A 166 1.89 -2.99 -34.81
CA ASP A 166 1.79 -4.33 -35.38
C ASP A 166 1.05 -5.34 -34.47
N ALA A 167 0.78 -4.98 -33.21
CA ALA A 167 0.11 -5.86 -32.28
C ALA A 167 -1.39 -6.04 -32.62
N PRO A 168 -1.96 -7.25 -32.44
CA PRO A 168 -3.38 -7.47 -32.60
C PRO A 168 -4.18 -6.56 -31.66
N LYS A 169 -5.17 -5.86 -32.22
CA LYS A 169 -6.03 -4.97 -31.42
C LYS A 169 -6.95 -5.80 -30.53
N PRO A 170 -6.98 -5.55 -29.21
CA PRO A 170 -7.89 -6.22 -28.29
C PRO A 170 -9.36 -5.91 -28.64
N LEU A 171 -10.21 -6.93 -28.54
CA LEU A 171 -11.66 -6.74 -28.67
C LEU A 171 -12.17 -5.75 -27.61
N GLY A 172 -13.03 -4.84 -28.05
CA GLY A 172 -13.63 -3.81 -27.19
C GLY A 172 -13.69 -2.45 -27.88
N ASN A 173 -14.50 -1.55 -27.33
CA ASN A 173 -14.64 -0.19 -27.83
C ASN A 173 -13.77 0.78 -27.00
N TRP A 174 -12.47 0.68 -27.21
CA TRP A 174 -11.48 1.49 -26.47
C TRP A 174 -11.47 2.93 -26.95
N LYS A 175 -11.26 3.88 -26.02
CA LYS A 175 -11.19 5.30 -26.33
C LYS A 175 -10.11 5.62 -27.36
N ALA A 176 -8.93 5.06 -27.17
CA ALA A 176 -7.80 5.20 -28.11
C ALA A 176 -6.76 4.10 -27.84
N ILE A 177 -5.93 3.84 -28.87
CA ILE A 177 -4.77 2.98 -28.78
C ILE A 177 -3.56 3.82 -29.18
N PHE A 178 -2.58 3.89 -28.30
CA PHE A 178 -1.33 4.63 -28.49
C PHE A 178 -0.16 3.67 -28.52
N TRP A 179 0.94 4.10 -29.14
CA TRP A 179 2.22 3.46 -28.98
C TRP A 179 3.18 4.41 -28.28
N GLN A 180 3.56 4.07 -27.04
CA GLN A 180 4.48 4.83 -26.21
C GLN A 180 5.56 3.92 -25.62
N PRO A 181 6.61 3.56 -26.40
CA PRO A 181 7.63 2.56 -26.03
C PRO A 181 8.42 2.93 -24.78
N GLU A 182 8.59 4.22 -24.49
CA GLU A 182 9.34 4.72 -23.33
C GLU A 182 8.58 4.61 -22.00
N THR A 183 7.30 4.25 -22.07
CA THR A 183 6.44 4.17 -20.87
C THR A 183 6.18 2.71 -20.47
N MET A 184 5.76 2.49 -19.23
CA MET A 184 5.46 1.15 -18.70
C MET A 184 3.96 0.92 -18.41
N TRP A 185 3.10 1.83 -18.85
CA TRP A 185 1.67 1.62 -18.64
C TRP A 185 1.07 0.73 -19.75
N ILE A 186 0.10 -0.07 -19.37
CA ILE A 186 -0.65 -0.98 -20.23
C ILE A 186 -1.96 -0.32 -20.67
N ALA A 187 -2.67 0.26 -19.71
CA ALA A 187 -3.89 1.01 -19.93
C ALA A 187 -3.93 2.23 -19.00
N ARG A 188 -4.66 3.27 -19.41
CA ARG A 188 -4.89 4.46 -18.58
C ARG A 188 -6.28 5.04 -18.83
N TRP A 189 -6.79 5.74 -17.81
CA TRP A 189 -8.05 6.49 -17.90
C TRP A 189 -8.06 7.65 -16.91
N GLN A 190 -8.98 8.58 -17.08
CA GLN A 190 -9.23 9.62 -16.10
C GLN A 190 -10.26 9.15 -15.07
N ASP A 191 -9.93 9.30 -13.80
CA ASP A 191 -10.85 9.08 -12.69
C ASP A 191 -11.96 10.14 -12.71
N LYS A 192 -13.21 9.72 -12.88
CA LYS A 192 -14.36 10.62 -13.04
C LYS A 192 -14.66 11.47 -11.80
N LEU A 193 -14.18 11.06 -10.62
CA LEU A 193 -14.37 11.82 -9.39
C LEU A 193 -13.26 12.82 -9.13
N THR A 194 -12.01 12.45 -9.39
CA THR A 194 -10.83 13.25 -9.02
C THR A 194 -10.13 13.88 -10.22
N GLY A 195 -10.52 13.53 -11.45
CA GLY A 195 -9.83 13.99 -12.67
C GLY A 195 -8.42 13.43 -12.86
N LYS A 196 -7.90 12.67 -11.90
CA LYS A 196 -6.54 12.15 -11.94
C LYS A 196 -6.43 10.96 -12.87
N THR A 197 -5.33 10.90 -13.64
CA THR A 197 -5.06 9.74 -14.50
C THR A 197 -4.73 8.51 -13.67
N LYS A 198 -5.41 7.42 -13.93
CA LYS A 198 -5.17 6.09 -13.39
C LYS A 198 -4.51 5.22 -14.43
N TYR A 199 -3.69 4.28 -13.96
CA TYR A 199 -2.89 3.43 -14.82
C TYR A 199 -2.96 1.97 -14.40
N VAL A 200 -2.87 1.10 -15.39
CA VAL A 200 -2.49 -0.31 -15.22
C VAL A 200 -1.03 -0.43 -15.60
N TRP A 201 -0.22 -1.00 -14.68
CA TRP A 201 1.22 -1.16 -14.81
C TRP A 201 1.62 -2.62 -14.87
N PHE A 202 2.85 -2.89 -15.31
CA PHE A 202 3.46 -4.20 -15.09
C PHE A 202 3.54 -4.55 -13.61
N SER A 203 3.45 -5.84 -13.30
CA SER A 203 3.65 -6.36 -11.94
C SER A 203 5.08 -6.06 -11.44
N ASP A 204 5.24 -5.97 -10.13
CA ASP A 204 6.57 -5.83 -9.52
C ASP A 204 7.48 -7.05 -9.79
N SER A 205 6.91 -8.20 -10.17
CA SER A 205 7.65 -9.39 -10.63
C SER A 205 8.19 -9.30 -12.05
N SER A 206 7.75 -8.32 -12.85
CA SER A 206 8.19 -8.16 -14.24
C SER A 206 9.66 -7.74 -14.34
N ILE A 207 10.36 -8.26 -15.34
CA ILE A 207 11.79 -7.99 -15.57
C ILE A 207 12.06 -6.49 -15.73
N ILE A 208 11.18 -5.75 -16.41
CA ILE A 208 11.32 -4.30 -16.61
C ILE A 208 11.33 -3.56 -15.27
N LYS A 209 10.39 -3.88 -14.38
CA LYS A 209 10.34 -3.27 -13.06
C LYS A 209 11.49 -3.71 -12.17
N GLN A 210 11.91 -4.96 -12.27
CA GLN A 210 13.07 -5.46 -11.53
C GLN A 210 14.36 -4.74 -11.94
N ARG A 211 14.57 -4.48 -13.23
CA ARG A 211 15.71 -3.67 -13.71
C ARG A 211 15.69 -2.27 -13.10
N LYS A 212 14.56 -1.55 -13.17
CA LYS A 212 14.42 -0.22 -12.55
C LYS A 212 14.60 -0.23 -11.03
N ASP A 213 14.25 -1.32 -10.37
CA ASP A 213 14.52 -1.42 -8.93
C ASP A 213 15.99 -1.71 -8.63
N ILE A 214 16.71 -2.43 -9.50
CA ILE A 214 18.17 -2.57 -9.38
C ILE A 214 18.82 -1.19 -9.45
N GLU A 215 18.52 -0.39 -10.47
CA GLU A 215 19.00 0.99 -10.62
C GLU A 215 18.73 1.84 -9.37
N LYS A 216 17.53 1.74 -8.81
CA LYS A 216 17.14 2.42 -7.57
C LYS A 216 18.00 2.02 -6.38
N PHE A 217 18.33 0.73 -6.24
CA PHE A 217 19.19 0.26 -5.17
C PHE A 217 20.65 0.59 -5.42
N ASP A 218 21.11 0.58 -6.67
CA ASP A 218 22.47 1.01 -7.04
C ASP A 218 22.65 2.50 -6.73
N LYS A 219 21.64 3.34 -7.01
CA LYS A 219 21.67 4.74 -6.61
C LYS A 219 21.74 4.92 -5.08
N ALA A 220 21.08 4.06 -4.31
CA ALA A 220 21.19 4.07 -2.85
C ALA A 220 22.58 3.64 -2.35
N ARG A 221 23.24 2.69 -3.03
CA ARG A 221 24.63 2.31 -2.75
C ARG A 221 25.61 3.44 -3.09
N GLU A 222 25.37 4.13 -4.19
CA GLU A 222 26.15 5.32 -4.59
C GLU A 222 26.01 6.43 -3.54
N LEU A 223 24.78 6.68 -3.04
CA LEU A 223 24.58 7.62 -1.93
C LEU A 223 25.36 7.21 -0.70
N ARG A 224 25.40 5.92 -0.32
CA ARG A 224 26.20 5.43 0.81
C ARG A 224 27.66 5.85 0.72
N LYS A 225 28.25 5.73 -0.48
CA LYS A 225 29.64 6.13 -0.72
C LYS A 225 29.85 7.64 -0.65
N ASN A 226 28.84 8.41 -1.03
CA ASN A 226 28.91 9.88 -1.10
C ASN A 226 28.22 10.59 0.08
N LEU A 227 27.70 9.87 1.08
CA LEU A 227 26.84 10.44 2.13
C LEU A 227 27.53 11.57 2.89
N THR A 228 28.81 11.42 3.23
CA THR A 228 29.60 12.45 3.92
C THR A 228 29.74 13.71 3.07
N ARG A 229 29.94 13.57 1.74
CA ARG A 229 30.02 14.68 0.80
C ARG A 229 28.67 15.40 0.67
N VAL A 230 27.58 14.64 0.56
CA VAL A 230 26.21 15.18 0.49
C VAL A 230 25.87 15.93 1.79
N ARG A 231 26.18 15.36 2.95
CA ARG A 231 25.96 16.03 4.25
C ARG A 231 26.77 17.30 4.36
N ARG A 232 28.03 17.29 3.96
CA ARG A 232 28.87 18.50 3.95
C ARG A 232 28.28 19.60 3.08
N HIS A 233 27.73 19.26 1.91
CA HIS A 233 27.03 20.21 1.05
C HIS A 233 25.78 20.77 1.73
N ILE A 234 24.95 19.94 2.34
CA ILE A 234 23.79 20.38 3.13
C ILE A 234 24.23 21.35 4.21
N TRP A 235 25.23 20.98 5.04
CA TRP A 235 25.74 21.79 6.14
C TRP A 235 26.24 23.16 5.69
N LYS A 236 27.06 23.20 4.63
CA LYS A 236 27.57 24.46 4.06
C LYS A 236 26.47 25.43 3.67
N ASN A 237 25.33 24.92 3.26
CA ASN A 237 24.21 25.73 2.77
C ASN A 237 23.13 26.03 3.84
N LEU A 238 23.28 25.54 5.08
CA LEU A 238 22.41 25.94 6.20
C LEU A 238 22.55 27.42 6.60
N GLU A 239 23.68 28.04 6.25
CA GLU A 239 23.98 29.43 6.53
C GLU A 239 24.12 30.27 5.23
N ALA A 240 23.60 29.78 4.10
CA ALA A 240 23.64 30.49 2.84
C ALA A 240 22.86 31.81 2.92
N ASP A 241 23.38 32.87 2.30
CA ASP A 241 22.70 34.19 2.22
C ASP A 241 21.39 34.09 1.45
N ASP A 242 21.36 33.30 0.36
CA ASP A 242 20.11 33.02 -0.38
C ASP A 242 19.13 32.22 0.48
N LEU A 243 18.04 32.88 0.85
CA LEU A 243 16.98 32.32 1.70
C LEU A 243 16.39 31.04 1.13
N ARG A 244 16.18 30.95 -0.20
CA ARG A 244 15.63 29.73 -0.81
C ARG A 244 16.61 28.58 -0.69
N ARG A 245 17.90 28.84 -0.91
CA ARG A 245 18.95 27.84 -0.78
C ARG A 245 19.09 27.36 0.67
N ARG A 246 19.05 28.26 1.63
CA ARG A 246 19.08 27.95 3.07
C ARG A 246 17.85 27.13 3.49
N LYS A 247 16.65 27.48 3.02
CA LYS A 247 15.43 26.68 3.22
C LYS A 247 15.58 25.29 2.62
N THR A 248 16.07 25.19 1.38
CA THR A 248 16.27 23.90 0.69
C THR A 248 17.27 23.00 1.43
N ALA A 249 18.37 23.55 1.89
CA ALA A 249 19.36 22.83 2.70
C ALA A 249 18.75 22.32 4.00
N THR A 250 17.93 23.14 4.68
CA THR A 250 17.24 22.74 5.91
C THR A 250 16.22 21.59 5.64
N VAL A 251 15.48 21.65 4.54
CA VAL A 251 14.60 20.54 4.10
C VAL A 251 15.41 19.27 3.86
N CYS A 252 16.55 19.36 3.16
CA CYS A 252 17.43 18.20 2.91
C CYS A 252 17.97 17.62 4.23
N PHE A 253 18.35 18.46 5.17
CA PHE A 253 18.75 18.04 6.51
C PHE A 253 17.64 17.25 7.22
N LEU A 254 16.41 17.77 7.21
CA LEU A 254 15.27 17.09 7.83
C LEU A 254 14.94 15.75 7.14
N ILE A 255 15.08 15.65 5.82
CA ILE A 255 14.90 14.40 5.07
C ILE A 255 15.95 13.37 5.52
N ASP A 256 17.21 13.76 5.62
CA ASP A 256 18.29 12.89 6.07
C ASP A 256 18.10 12.48 7.54
N LYS A 257 17.81 13.41 8.44
CA LYS A 257 17.67 13.17 9.89
C LYS A 257 16.41 12.35 10.21
N LEU A 258 15.25 12.75 9.69
CA LEU A 258 13.95 12.18 10.03
C LEU A 258 13.50 11.06 9.08
N LYS A 259 14.19 10.86 7.96
CA LYS A 259 13.87 9.84 6.93
C LYS A 259 12.46 10.00 6.36
N VAL A 260 11.96 11.24 6.33
CA VAL A 260 10.63 11.59 5.85
C VAL A 260 10.62 11.82 4.33
N ARG A 261 9.43 11.92 3.75
CA ARG A 261 9.25 12.29 2.33
C ARG A 261 9.43 13.78 2.16
N VAL A 262 9.84 14.22 0.97
CA VAL A 262 9.97 15.65 0.67
C VAL A 262 8.62 16.36 0.86
N GLY A 263 7.58 16.01 0.15
CA GLY A 263 6.29 16.71 0.12
C GLY A 263 6.21 17.73 -1.02
N ASP A 264 5.00 17.94 -1.51
CA ASP A 264 4.62 19.04 -2.41
C ASP A 264 3.26 19.55 -1.97
N GLU A 265 2.90 20.77 -2.38
CA GLU A 265 1.60 21.35 -2.11
C GLU A 265 0.46 20.47 -2.60
N LYS A 266 -0.67 20.56 -1.94
CA LYS A 266 -1.85 19.74 -2.19
C LYS A 266 -2.98 20.57 -2.78
N GLU A 267 -3.70 19.96 -3.71
CA GLU A 267 -4.95 20.52 -4.18
C GLU A 267 -6.02 20.50 -3.08
N PRO A 268 -6.98 21.43 -3.07
CA PRO A 268 -8.01 21.51 -2.03
C PRO A 268 -8.87 20.25 -1.89
N ASP A 269 -8.96 19.43 -2.94
CA ASP A 269 -9.70 18.16 -2.96
C ASP A 269 -8.87 16.96 -2.53
N GLU A 270 -7.61 17.16 -2.13
CA GLU A 270 -6.72 16.12 -1.61
C GLU A 270 -6.76 16.06 -0.08
N ALA A 271 -6.33 14.91 0.47
CA ALA A 271 -6.14 14.80 1.92
C ALA A 271 -4.96 15.68 2.35
N ASP A 272 -5.16 16.45 3.41
CA ASP A 272 -4.09 17.28 4.01
C ASP A 272 -3.01 16.36 4.61
N THR A 273 -1.96 16.16 3.84
CA THR A 273 -0.81 15.34 4.23
C THR A 273 0.48 16.06 3.91
N VAL A 274 1.45 16.00 4.81
CA VAL A 274 2.64 16.83 4.86
C VAL A 274 3.91 16.01 4.60
N GLY A 275 4.89 16.62 3.98
CA GLY A 275 6.28 16.16 3.91
C GLY A 275 7.23 17.23 4.42
N ALA A 276 8.54 17.02 4.27
CA ALA A 276 9.54 17.93 4.83
C ALA A 276 9.39 19.38 4.31
N SER A 277 9.21 19.56 2.99
CA SER A 277 9.08 20.89 2.37
C SER A 277 7.74 21.58 2.65
N THR A 278 6.71 20.83 3.06
CA THR A 278 5.37 21.37 3.34
C THR A 278 5.04 21.36 4.84
N LEU A 279 6.05 21.29 5.72
CA LEU A 279 5.88 21.48 7.15
C LEU A 279 5.38 22.89 7.45
N ARG A 280 4.48 23.00 8.41
CA ARG A 280 3.89 24.26 8.89
C ARG A 280 4.33 24.53 10.34
N PRO A 281 4.25 25.80 10.83
CA PRO A 281 4.63 26.13 12.20
C PRO A 281 3.97 25.26 13.27
N GLU A 282 2.68 24.94 13.11
CA GLU A 282 1.92 24.11 14.04
C GLU A 282 2.41 22.65 14.16
N HIS A 283 3.22 22.21 13.20
CA HIS A 283 3.82 20.86 13.23
C HIS A 283 5.08 20.75 14.08
N ILE A 284 5.60 21.88 14.57
CA ILE A 284 6.85 21.95 15.31
C ILE A 284 6.61 22.50 16.71
N ARG A 285 7.12 21.79 17.71
CA ARG A 285 7.15 22.24 19.10
C ARG A 285 8.58 22.20 19.63
N TYR A 286 9.08 23.33 20.06
CA TYR A 286 10.36 23.42 20.77
C TYR A 286 10.15 23.01 22.23
N ASN A 287 10.99 22.11 22.72
CA ASN A 287 10.98 21.64 24.10
C ASN A 287 12.06 22.37 24.90
N GLY A 288 11.92 22.47 26.22
CA GLY A 288 12.87 23.19 27.07
C GLY A 288 14.26 22.56 27.19
N ASP A 289 14.48 21.36 26.63
CA ASP A 289 15.71 20.58 26.68
C ASP A 289 16.46 20.55 25.32
N ASN A 290 16.40 21.62 24.55
CA ASN A 290 16.98 21.74 23.22
C ASN A 290 16.48 20.73 22.18
N SER A 291 15.50 19.88 22.51
CA SER A 291 14.86 18.99 21.55
C SER A 291 13.68 19.65 20.85
N VAL A 292 13.41 19.20 19.65
CA VAL A 292 12.27 19.63 18.82
C VAL A 292 11.38 18.43 18.55
N THR A 293 10.08 18.62 18.77
CA THR A 293 9.08 17.61 18.44
C THR A 293 8.38 18.00 17.14
N PHE A 294 8.45 17.11 16.14
CA PHE A 294 7.68 17.19 14.91
C PHE A 294 6.45 16.30 15.04
N ASN A 295 5.27 16.84 14.76
CA ASN A 295 4.00 16.10 14.81
C ASN A 295 3.12 16.47 13.61
N PHE A 296 2.98 15.58 12.64
CA PHE A 296 2.21 15.82 11.43
C PHE A 296 1.65 14.53 10.81
N LEU A 297 0.70 14.68 9.90
CA LEU A 297 0.18 13.58 9.11
C LEU A 297 0.94 13.50 7.77
N GLY A 298 1.66 12.42 7.55
CA GLY A 298 2.33 12.15 6.29
C GLY A 298 1.45 11.42 5.28
N LYS A 299 2.04 10.98 4.18
CA LYS A 299 1.34 10.26 3.10
C LYS A 299 0.43 9.16 3.65
N ASP A 300 -0.77 9.05 3.11
CA ASP A 300 -1.81 8.10 3.51
C ASP A 300 -2.39 8.39 4.92
N SER A 301 -2.25 9.65 5.39
CA SER A 301 -2.67 10.10 6.72
C SER A 301 -1.99 9.32 7.87
N VAL A 302 -0.76 8.89 7.66
CA VAL A 302 0.04 8.23 8.69
C VAL A 302 0.61 9.28 9.63
N PRO A 303 0.35 9.20 10.96
CA PRO A 303 0.93 10.12 11.92
C PRO A 303 2.43 9.91 12.06
N HIS A 304 3.16 11.01 12.02
CA HIS A 304 4.58 11.10 12.28
C HIS A 304 4.79 11.91 13.55
N VAL A 305 5.45 11.33 14.53
CA VAL A 305 5.86 12.00 15.76
C VAL A 305 7.33 11.71 15.99
N PHE A 306 8.15 12.74 15.90
CA PHE A 306 9.60 12.65 16.13
C PHE A 306 10.01 13.64 17.21
N ARG A 307 10.74 13.19 18.21
CA ARG A 307 11.47 14.06 19.15
C ARG A 307 12.95 13.91 18.87
N VAL A 308 13.60 14.99 18.48
CA VAL A 308 14.99 14.98 18.04
C VAL A 308 15.72 16.22 18.53
N GLU A 309 16.98 16.06 18.86
CA GLU A 309 17.91 17.17 19.05
C GLU A 309 18.39 17.66 17.68
N LEU A 310 18.33 18.95 17.48
CA LEU A 310 18.75 19.61 16.25
C LEU A 310 20.00 20.48 16.53
N PRO A 311 20.90 20.62 15.55
CA PRO A 311 21.97 21.61 15.60
C PRO A 311 21.41 23.03 15.72
N ASP A 312 22.19 23.93 16.28
CA ASP A 312 21.77 25.32 16.53
C ASP A 312 21.42 26.05 15.23
N GLU A 313 22.15 25.82 14.16
CA GLU A 313 21.90 26.40 12.84
C GLU A 313 20.53 25.99 12.31
N VAL A 314 20.18 24.70 12.41
CA VAL A 314 18.89 24.18 11.97
C VAL A 314 17.76 24.71 12.85
N SER A 315 17.97 24.74 14.18
CA SER A 315 16.99 25.28 15.12
C SER A 315 16.71 26.77 14.88
N ARG A 316 17.76 27.56 14.63
CA ARG A 316 17.70 28.98 14.27
C ARG A 316 16.90 29.18 12.97
N ASN A 317 17.27 28.44 11.93
CA ASN A 317 16.59 28.47 10.66
C ASN A 317 15.07 28.14 10.79
N LEU A 318 14.73 27.08 11.53
CA LEU A 318 13.33 26.72 11.73
C LEU A 318 12.54 27.79 12.49
N LYS A 319 13.14 28.44 13.51
CA LYS A 319 12.51 29.56 14.24
C LYS A 319 12.29 30.76 13.32
N GLU A 320 13.31 31.15 12.56
CA GLU A 320 13.24 32.25 11.60
C GLU A 320 12.16 31.98 10.53
N PHE A 321 12.18 30.78 9.94
CA PHE A 321 11.20 30.43 8.91
C PHE A 321 9.77 30.37 9.47
N ALA A 322 9.59 29.91 10.72
CA ALA A 322 8.30 29.89 11.38
C ALA A 322 7.75 31.30 11.63
N SER A 323 8.59 32.24 12.01
CA SER A 323 8.20 33.65 12.24
C SER A 323 7.78 34.36 10.95
N ASN A 324 8.32 33.95 9.81
CA ASN A 324 8.09 34.56 8.49
C ASN A 324 7.19 33.70 7.58
N ALA A 325 6.63 32.58 8.10
CA ALA A 325 5.83 31.65 7.30
C ALA A 325 4.49 32.26 6.90
N ARG A 326 4.14 32.18 5.62
CA ARG A 326 2.80 32.52 5.12
C ARG A 326 1.83 31.34 5.24
N SER A 327 2.27 30.17 4.85
CA SER A 327 1.51 28.91 4.91
C SER A 327 2.37 27.75 5.39
N THR A 328 3.58 27.64 4.84
CA THR A 328 4.54 26.59 5.19
C THR A 328 5.85 27.20 5.67
N LEU A 329 6.66 26.48 6.41
CA LEU A 329 7.99 26.92 6.85
C LEU A 329 8.93 27.20 5.68
N PHE A 330 8.74 26.45 4.60
CA PHE A 330 9.62 26.43 3.45
C PHE A 330 8.92 26.96 2.19
N ASP A 331 8.14 28.04 2.36
CA ASP A 331 7.49 28.71 1.23
C ASP A 331 8.46 28.93 0.07
N GLY A 332 8.07 28.54 -1.13
CA GLY A 332 8.86 28.62 -2.35
C GLY A 332 9.84 27.45 -2.57
N VAL A 333 9.85 26.43 -1.70
CA VAL A 333 10.64 25.20 -1.88
C VAL A 333 9.74 24.04 -2.23
N SER A 334 9.91 23.48 -3.43
CA SER A 334 9.22 22.29 -3.92
C SER A 334 10.15 21.06 -3.95
N SER A 335 9.60 19.89 -4.22
CA SER A 335 10.39 18.68 -4.46
C SER A 335 11.39 18.82 -5.61
N LYS A 336 11.09 19.66 -6.61
CA LYS A 336 11.99 19.99 -7.72
C LYS A 336 13.25 20.69 -7.20
N HIS A 337 13.11 21.75 -6.42
CA HIS A 337 14.25 22.49 -5.85
C HIS A 337 15.13 21.60 -4.96
N VAL A 338 14.50 20.72 -4.17
CA VAL A 338 15.23 19.75 -3.33
C VAL A 338 16.05 18.78 -4.20
N ASN A 339 15.48 18.27 -5.27
CA ASN A 339 16.19 17.35 -6.16
C ASN A 339 17.32 18.06 -6.92
N GLU A 340 17.11 19.26 -7.45
CA GLU A 340 18.14 20.10 -8.10
C GLU A 340 19.32 20.37 -7.17
N PHE A 341 19.05 20.76 -5.92
CA PHE A 341 20.09 20.97 -4.90
C PHE A 341 20.91 19.71 -4.59
N LEU A 342 20.27 18.56 -4.55
CA LEU A 342 20.95 17.28 -4.30
C LEU A 342 21.74 16.81 -5.53
N ASP A 343 21.26 17.09 -6.72
CA ASP A 343 21.90 16.77 -8.00
C ASP A 343 23.25 17.48 -8.17
N GLU A 344 23.41 18.68 -7.59
CA GLU A 344 24.67 19.43 -7.59
C GLU A 344 25.85 18.61 -7.02
N VAL A 345 25.57 17.69 -6.11
CA VAL A 345 26.62 16.89 -5.42
C VAL A 345 26.74 15.50 -6.00
N MET A 346 25.61 14.93 -6.42
CA MET A 346 25.55 13.56 -6.92
C MET A 346 24.46 13.49 -8.00
N THR A 347 24.87 13.36 -9.25
CA THR A 347 23.97 13.33 -10.41
C THR A 347 22.86 12.29 -10.25
N GLY A 348 21.62 12.72 -10.45
CA GLY A 348 20.41 11.91 -10.31
C GLY A 348 20.05 11.60 -8.84
N LEU A 349 20.66 12.25 -7.85
CA LEU A 349 20.26 12.13 -6.47
C LEU A 349 18.93 12.87 -6.24
N SER A 350 18.01 12.19 -5.62
CA SER A 350 16.71 12.76 -5.23
C SER A 350 16.38 12.42 -3.79
N ALA A 351 15.46 13.17 -3.20
CA ALA A 351 14.97 12.94 -1.84
C ALA A 351 14.51 11.48 -1.58
N LYS A 352 14.00 10.79 -2.61
CA LYS A 352 13.58 9.38 -2.50
C LYS A 352 14.73 8.43 -2.20
N VAL A 353 15.94 8.73 -2.68
CA VAL A 353 17.11 7.87 -2.54
C VAL A 353 17.51 7.72 -1.08
N PHE A 354 17.41 8.78 -0.27
CA PHE A 354 17.69 8.72 1.18
C PHE A 354 16.86 7.65 1.87
N ARG A 355 15.56 7.59 1.58
CA ARG A 355 14.68 6.58 2.20
C ARG A 355 15.01 5.17 1.72
N THR A 356 15.40 5.01 0.46
CA THR A 356 15.86 3.70 -0.07
C THR A 356 17.15 3.30 0.63
N TYR A 357 18.10 4.21 0.77
CA TYR A 357 19.35 3.98 1.47
C TYR A 357 19.13 3.53 2.92
N TYR A 358 18.39 4.30 3.73
CA TYR A 358 18.14 3.94 5.12
C TYR A 358 17.33 2.66 5.31
N ALA A 359 16.39 2.41 4.42
CA ALA A 359 15.63 1.16 4.43
C ALA A 359 16.55 -0.04 4.12
N SER A 360 17.46 0.10 3.15
CA SER A 360 18.43 -0.94 2.78
C SER A 360 19.45 -1.19 3.90
N GLU A 361 19.98 -0.12 4.49
CA GLU A 361 20.90 -0.19 5.62
C GLU A 361 20.28 -0.92 6.83
N ALA A 362 19.00 -0.62 7.14
CA ALA A 362 18.29 -1.31 8.22
C ALA A 362 18.10 -2.81 7.94
N VAL A 363 17.83 -3.17 6.68
CA VAL A 363 17.76 -4.58 6.26
C VAL A 363 19.12 -5.25 6.39
N GLU A 364 20.17 -4.64 5.85
CA GLU A 364 21.55 -5.14 5.88
C GLU A 364 22.00 -5.39 7.33
N THR A 365 21.88 -4.37 8.20
CA THR A 365 22.22 -4.49 9.63
C THR A 365 21.44 -5.62 10.32
N LYS A 366 20.17 -5.84 9.93
CA LYS A 366 19.39 -6.93 10.51
C LYS A 366 19.83 -8.30 10.02
N LEU A 367 20.16 -8.41 8.74
CA LEU A 367 20.67 -9.65 8.14
C LEU A 367 22.03 -10.04 8.68
N GLU A 368 22.92 -9.07 8.89
CA GLU A 368 24.24 -9.29 9.52
C GLU A 368 24.11 -9.86 10.94
N LYS A 369 23.13 -9.35 11.72
CA LYS A 369 22.85 -9.86 13.08
C LYS A 369 22.18 -11.23 13.10
N THR A 370 21.66 -11.70 11.97
CA THR A 370 20.94 -12.97 11.85
C THR A 370 21.39 -13.71 10.60
N PRO A 371 22.66 -14.21 10.59
CA PRO A 371 23.24 -14.82 9.40
C PRO A 371 22.46 -16.07 8.97
N VAL A 372 22.35 -16.22 7.65
CA VAL A 372 21.68 -17.35 7.00
C VAL A 372 22.70 -18.11 6.19
N LYS A 373 22.75 -19.44 6.39
CA LYS A 373 23.60 -20.35 5.61
C LYS A 373 22.87 -20.85 4.37
N ARG A 374 23.64 -21.30 3.37
CA ARG A 374 23.09 -21.87 2.14
C ARG A 374 22.23 -23.10 2.42
N GLU A 375 22.63 -23.89 3.40
CA GLU A 375 22.00 -25.14 3.84
C GLU A 375 20.76 -24.91 4.70
N ASP A 376 20.54 -23.69 5.19
CA ASP A 376 19.37 -23.40 6.03
C ASP A 376 18.07 -23.69 5.28
N PRO A 377 17.07 -24.22 5.97
CA PRO A 377 15.76 -24.49 5.37
C PRO A 377 15.11 -23.21 4.79
N GLU A 378 14.40 -23.35 3.68
CA GLU A 378 13.77 -22.26 2.96
C GLU A 378 12.84 -21.39 3.85
N TYR A 379 12.12 -21.99 4.79
CA TYR A 379 11.27 -21.21 5.72
C TYR A 379 12.08 -20.30 6.64
N ARG A 380 13.30 -20.69 7.07
CA ARG A 380 14.19 -19.84 7.88
C ARG A 380 14.67 -18.66 7.08
N LYS A 381 15.10 -18.88 5.83
CA LYS A 381 15.50 -17.82 4.90
C LYS A 381 14.37 -16.82 4.69
N LYS A 382 13.16 -17.30 4.40
CA LYS A 382 11.95 -16.46 4.25
C LYS A 382 11.57 -15.70 5.51
N HIS A 383 11.73 -16.32 6.67
CA HIS A 383 11.47 -15.66 7.96
C HIS A 383 12.45 -14.51 8.18
N ILE A 384 13.75 -14.73 8.02
CA ILE A 384 14.78 -13.72 8.23
C ILE A 384 14.63 -12.57 7.23
N ALA A 385 14.39 -12.87 5.95
CA ALA A 385 14.07 -11.85 4.94
C ALA A 385 12.83 -11.03 5.32
N SER A 386 11.81 -11.68 5.90
CA SER A 386 10.61 -10.98 6.38
C SER A 386 10.88 -10.05 7.55
N ILE A 387 11.78 -10.42 8.46
CA ILE A 387 12.21 -9.56 9.58
C ILE A 387 13.03 -8.38 9.05
N GLY A 388 13.93 -8.60 8.08
CA GLY A 388 14.66 -7.52 7.42
C GLY A 388 13.71 -6.50 6.79
N ASN A 389 12.71 -6.98 6.02
CA ASN A 389 11.68 -6.11 5.43
C ASN A 389 10.87 -5.34 6.48
N LEU A 390 10.68 -5.91 7.67
CA LEU A 390 10.01 -5.24 8.78
C LEU A 390 10.85 -4.07 9.31
N GLU A 391 12.17 -4.21 9.45
CA GLU A 391 13.03 -3.11 9.86
C GLU A 391 12.97 -1.95 8.85
N ALA A 392 13.00 -2.25 7.54
CA ALA A 392 12.77 -1.25 6.51
C ALA A 392 11.40 -0.55 6.65
N ALA A 393 10.36 -1.31 6.99
CA ALA A 393 9.02 -0.75 7.20
C ALA A 393 8.97 0.18 8.43
N LYS A 394 9.70 -0.13 9.51
CA LYS A 394 9.83 0.73 10.70
C LYS A 394 10.52 2.06 10.34
N ILE A 395 11.65 1.99 9.66
CA ILE A 395 12.39 3.17 9.19
C ILE A 395 11.51 4.06 8.30
N CYS A 396 10.72 3.46 7.43
CA CYS A 396 9.82 4.17 6.55
C CYS A 396 8.50 4.60 7.21
N ASN A 397 8.29 4.31 8.51
CA ASN A 397 7.04 4.54 9.23
C ASN A 397 5.80 4.01 8.49
N HIS A 398 5.92 2.82 7.89
CA HIS A 398 4.79 2.15 7.24
C HIS A 398 3.86 1.57 8.30
N ARG A 399 2.59 2.02 8.32
CA ARG A 399 1.57 1.54 9.26
C ARG A 399 0.41 0.90 8.52
N ARG A 400 -0.20 -0.10 9.13
CA ARG A 400 -1.39 -0.77 8.61
C ARG A 400 -2.43 -0.91 9.73
N THR A 401 -3.69 -0.61 9.39
CA THR A 401 -4.81 -0.90 10.29
C THR A 401 -4.95 -2.41 10.45
N ILE A 402 -5.07 -2.87 11.68
CA ILE A 402 -5.26 -4.28 12.00
C ILE A 402 -6.66 -4.70 11.60
N SER A 403 -6.78 -5.85 10.91
CA SER A 403 -8.09 -6.39 10.56
C SER A 403 -8.86 -6.79 11.82
N LYS A 404 -10.19 -6.61 11.81
CA LYS A 404 -11.07 -7.05 12.92
C LYS A 404 -10.90 -8.55 13.23
N THR A 405 -10.48 -9.33 12.26
CA THR A 405 -10.34 -10.80 12.35
C THR A 405 -8.96 -11.28 12.78
N TRP A 406 -7.98 -10.39 13.02
CA TRP A 406 -6.62 -10.81 13.32
C TRP A 406 -6.50 -11.63 14.60
N LYS A 407 -7.21 -11.21 15.68
CA LYS A 407 -7.22 -11.93 16.97
C LYS A 407 -7.78 -13.34 16.82
N SER A 408 -8.90 -13.50 16.09
CA SER A 408 -9.49 -14.81 15.82
C SER A 408 -8.60 -15.66 14.92
N SER A 409 -7.95 -15.06 13.94
CA SER A 409 -6.97 -15.73 13.07
C SER A 409 -5.73 -16.18 13.84
N LEU A 410 -5.23 -15.37 14.76
CA LEU A 410 -4.12 -15.73 15.65
C LEU A 410 -4.51 -16.93 16.52
N LYS A 411 -5.66 -16.83 17.24
CA LYS A 411 -6.17 -17.91 18.09
C LYS A 411 -6.33 -19.25 17.32
N LYS A 412 -6.85 -19.19 16.08
CA LYS A 412 -6.96 -20.37 15.22
C LYS A 412 -5.59 -20.98 14.88
N LYS A 413 -4.59 -20.15 14.64
CA LYS A 413 -3.22 -20.63 14.34
C LYS A 413 -2.52 -21.20 15.57
N GLU A 414 -2.72 -20.61 16.74
CA GLU A 414 -2.23 -21.12 18.01
C GLU A 414 -2.85 -22.50 18.34
N ALA A 415 -4.17 -22.63 18.17
CA ALA A 415 -4.86 -23.91 18.33
C ALA A 415 -4.36 -24.97 17.35
N ARG A 416 -4.13 -24.57 16.08
CA ARG A 416 -3.55 -25.49 15.08
C ARG A 416 -2.12 -25.92 15.45
N LEU A 417 -1.30 -24.99 15.94
CA LEU A 417 0.05 -25.29 16.40
C LEU A 417 0.01 -26.29 17.58
N LYS A 418 -0.86 -26.03 18.57
CA LYS A 418 -1.05 -26.94 19.71
C LYS A 418 -1.41 -28.35 19.23
N ALA A 419 -2.42 -28.45 18.35
CA ALA A 419 -2.83 -29.75 17.78
C ALA A 419 -1.71 -30.45 17.01
N LEU A 420 -0.85 -29.70 16.30
CA LEU A 420 0.30 -30.26 15.60
C LEU A 420 1.41 -30.73 16.59
N LYS A 421 1.65 -29.96 17.66
CA LYS A 421 2.57 -30.36 18.74
C LYS A 421 2.09 -31.66 19.41
N ASP A 422 0.80 -31.76 19.76
CA ASP A 422 0.20 -32.90 20.39
C ASP A 422 0.29 -34.15 19.48
N ARG A 423 0.00 -33.99 18.18
CA ARG A 423 0.18 -35.06 17.18
C ARG A 423 1.63 -35.48 17.03
N ALA A 424 2.56 -34.56 16.98
CA ALA A 424 3.98 -34.85 16.86
C ALA A 424 4.48 -35.57 18.11
N LYS A 425 4.06 -35.13 19.31
CA LYS A 425 4.37 -35.81 20.59
C LYS A 425 3.81 -37.23 20.62
N GLY A 426 2.54 -37.43 20.28
CA GLY A 426 1.93 -38.77 20.22
C GLY A 426 2.58 -39.67 19.18
N ALA A 427 3.03 -39.12 18.03
CA ALA A 427 3.79 -39.85 17.03
C ALA A 427 5.19 -40.22 17.55
N GLN A 428 5.84 -39.29 18.27
CA GLN A 428 7.13 -39.49 18.91
C GLN A 428 7.06 -40.61 19.97
N ASP A 429 6.01 -40.59 20.81
CA ASP A 429 5.81 -41.64 21.85
C ASP A 429 5.59 -43.01 21.21
N LYS A 430 4.79 -43.07 20.14
CA LYS A 430 4.61 -44.31 19.36
C LYS A 430 5.92 -44.81 18.72
N LEU A 431 6.74 -43.88 18.23
CA LEU A 431 8.04 -44.22 17.66
C LEU A 431 9.03 -44.68 18.74
N ARG A 432 9.01 -44.05 19.93
CA ARG A 432 9.82 -44.50 21.08
C ARG A 432 9.46 -45.91 21.54
N GLN A 433 8.16 -46.23 21.53
CA GLN A 433 7.72 -47.61 21.83
C GLN A 433 8.24 -48.59 20.78
N LYS A 434 8.12 -48.27 19.49
CA LYS A 434 8.65 -49.08 18.41
C LYS A 434 10.19 -49.13 18.37
N ALA A 435 10.85 -48.03 18.81
CA ALA A 435 12.31 -47.90 18.81
C ALA A 435 12.98 -48.81 19.88
N LYS A 436 12.26 -49.15 20.95
CA LYS A 436 12.73 -50.22 21.87
C LYS A 436 12.84 -51.57 21.16
N GLU A 437 12.15 -51.73 20.05
CA GLU A 437 12.19 -52.97 19.23
C GLU A 437 13.18 -52.91 18.06
N GLN A 438 13.54 -51.67 17.59
CA GLN A 438 14.46 -51.48 16.43
C GLN A 438 15.25 -50.16 16.54
N GLU A 439 16.29 -50.10 17.33
CA GLU A 439 16.92 -48.88 17.83
C GLU A 439 17.53 -47.91 16.80
N GLU A 440 18.12 -48.33 15.74
CA GLU A 440 18.87 -47.42 14.84
C GLU A 440 18.05 -46.72 13.76
N ARG A 441 17.07 -47.41 13.18
CA ARG A 441 16.24 -46.80 12.10
C ARG A 441 15.22 -45.78 12.61
N HIS A 442 14.96 -45.72 13.89
CA HIS A 442 13.95 -44.84 14.47
C HIS A 442 14.51 -43.51 14.96
N LYS A 443 15.80 -43.41 15.30
CA LYS A 443 16.46 -42.15 15.71
C LYS A 443 16.38 -41.04 14.63
N GLU A 444 16.57 -41.42 13.37
CA GLU A 444 16.50 -40.46 12.25
C GLU A 444 15.08 -39.93 11.99
N ARG A 445 14.04 -40.76 12.21
CA ARG A 445 12.64 -40.35 12.05
C ARG A 445 12.17 -39.38 13.15
N LEU A 446 12.59 -39.62 14.39
CA LEU A 446 12.31 -38.72 15.52
C LEU A 446 12.94 -37.34 15.32
N TRP A 447 14.18 -37.31 14.88
CA TRP A 447 14.89 -36.07 14.59
C TRP A 447 14.15 -35.21 13.51
N LYS A 448 13.70 -35.87 12.44
CA LYS A 448 12.91 -35.20 11.38
C LYS A 448 11.57 -34.62 11.86
N GLN A 449 10.96 -35.27 12.86
CA GLN A 449 9.71 -34.75 13.44
C GLN A 449 9.95 -33.57 14.39
N GLU A 450 11.01 -33.64 15.19
CA GLU A 450 11.44 -32.52 16.04
C GLU A 450 11.82 -31.30 15.20
N GLU A 451 12.49 -31.49 14.07
CA GLU A 451 12.78 -30.44 13.11
C GLU A 451 11.50 -29.84 12.54
N LYS A 452 10.52 -30.63 12.14
CA LYS A 452 9.21 -30.13 11.65
C LYS A 452 8.49 -29.31 12.70
N LEU A 453 8.56 -29.69 13.94
CA LEU A 453 7.93 -29.01 15.06
C LEU A 453 8.56 -27.63 15.30
N LYS A 454 9.90 -27.57 15.35
CA LYS A 454 10.66 -26.32 15.40
C LYS A 454 10.35 -25.39 14.23
N ILE A 455 10.12 -25.97 13.04
CA ILE A 455 9.71 -25.23 11.85
C ILE A 455 8.36 -24.54 12.05
N ILE A 456 7.38 -25.25 12.59
CA ILE A 456 6.03 -24.74 12.80
C ILE A 456 6.03 -23.64 13.87
N GLU A 457 6.79 -23.82 14.94
CA GLU A 457 6.96 -22.81 16.00
C GLU A 457 7.52 -21.50 15.45
N LYS A 458 8.61 -21.59 14.69
CA LYS A 458 9.21 -20.42 14.04
C LYS A 458 8.27 -19.70 13.06
N LYS A 459 7.45 -20.49 12.32
CA LYS A 459 6.43 -19.90 11.44
C LYS A 459 5.35 -19.14 12.22
N LEU A 460 4.94 -19.64 13.39
CA LEU A 460 3.96 -18.97 14.24
C LEU A 460 4.54 -17.71 14.87
N GLU A 461 5.74 -17.79 15.43
CA GLU A 461 6.43 -16.64 15.99
C GLU A 461 6.60 -15.52 14.93
N ALA A 462 7.01 -15.90 13.72
CA ALA A 462 7.10 -14.97 12.60
C ALA A 462 5.75 -14.33 12.25
N TYR A 463 4.69 -15.12 12.31
CA TYR A 463 3.34 -14.61 12.05
C TYR A 463 2.86 -13.67 13.18
N GLN A 464 3.08 -14.05 14.42
CA GLN A 464 2.72 -13.23 15.59
C GLN A 464 3.45 -11.89 15.56
N ARG A 465 4.76 -11.89 15.28
CA ARG A 465 5.56 -10.67 15.12
C ARG A 465 5.02 -9.81 13.99
N ARG A 466 4.75 -10.39 12.81
CA ARG A 466 4.14 -9.65 11.67
C ARG A 466 2.79 -9.02 12.01
N LEU A 467 1.97 -9.67 12.84
CA LEU A 467 0.68 -9.14 13.25
C LEU A 467 0.83 -7.98 14.24
N MET A 468 1.77 -8.12 15.20
CA MET A 468 2.06 -7.07 16.18
C MET A 468 2.66 -5.82 15.53
N ASP A 469 3.61 -6.03 14.63
CA ASP A 469 4.29 -4.95 13.92
C ASP A 469 3.36 -4.26 12.89
N LYS A 470 2.43 -5.00 12.27
CA LYS A 470 1.33 -4.40 11.50
C LYS A 470 0.45 -3.47 12.31
N LYS A 471 0.29 -3.73 13.62
CA LYS A 471 -0.43 -2.85 14.54
C LYS A 471 0.26 -1.50 14.70
N GLN A 472 1.58 -1.49 14.72
CA GLN A 472 2.38 -0.28 14.84
C GLN A 472 2.60 0.44 13.51
N LEU A 473 2.73 -0.28 12.40
CA LEU A 473 3.22 0.24 11.12
C LEU A 473 2.15 0.49 10.06
N GLY A 474 0.90 0.05 10.24
CA GLY A 474 -0.26 0.41 9.42
C GLY A 474 -0.30 -0.08 7.98
N LYS A 475 0.77 -0.08 7.21
CA LYS A 475 0.80 -0.54 5.82
C LYS A 475 1.86 -1.60 5.56
N SER A 476 1.51 -2.60 4.76
CA SER A 476 2.48 -3.57 4.27
C SER A 476 3.50 -2.87 3.37
N PRO A 477 4.80 -3.10 3.54
CA PRO A 477 5.82 -2.59 2.63
C PRO A 477 5.66 -3.28 1.27
N ARG A 478 4.99 -2.62 0.31
CA ARG A 478 4.90 -3.10 -1.08
C ARG A 478 6.25 -3.12 -1.79
N ALA A 479 7.22 -2.35 -1.29
CA ALA A 479 8.44 -2.04 -2.02
C ALA A 479 9.55 -3.09 -1.94
N LEU A 480 9.48 -4.06 -1.02
CA LEU A 480 10.61 -4.95 -0.75
C LEU A 480 10.29 -6.45 -0.82
N ASN A 481 9.06 -6.81 -1.22
CA ASN A 481 8.72 -8.20 -1.43
C ASN A 481 9.52 -8.77 -2.61
N GLY A 482 10.40 -9.67 -2.31
CA GLY A 482 11.06 -10.55 -3.28
C GLY A 482 12.46 -10.14 -3.74
N ARG A 483 13.09 -9.09 -3.20
CA ARG A 483 14.31 -8.54 -3.79
C ARG A 483 15.55 -8.45 -2.89
N VAL A 484 15.51 -9.03 -1.73
CA VAL A 484 16.75 -9.38 -1.05
C VAL A 484 17.24 -10.68 -1.69
N ARG A 485 18.11 -10.58 -2.69
CA ARG A 485 18.91 -11.72 -3.13
C ARG A 485 19.88 -12.02 -1.99
N LEU A 486 19.62 -13.08 -1.28
CA LEU A 486 20.60 -13.73 -0.40
C LEU A 486 21.67 -14.41 -1.25
#